data_6c37b3f617c394dbf7055737cf76c3a8
#
_entry.id   6c37b3f617c394dbf7055737cf76c3a8
#
_cell.length_a   1.000
_cell.length_b   1.000
_cell.length_c   1.000
_cell.angle_alpha   90.00
_cell.angle_beta   90.00
_cell.angle_gamma   90.00
#
_symmetry.space_group_name_H-M   'P 1'
#
loop_
_entity.id
_entity.type
_entity.pdbx_description
1 polymer ?
#
loop_
_entity_poly.entity_id
_entity_poly.type
_entity_poly.pdbx_seq_one_letter_code
_entity_poly.pdbx_strand_id
1 'polypeptide(L)'
;MVTNRLLISLIVSLMLAFSATTIAQETAAADAEAASREKFRSLDEDVQDLKKEVLDLNRDLFLLEEELLFPANSQVAFFISLDVGEYFNLDSVNLKIDGKEVANYLYTEREADALVRGGVHRVHMANLKTGEHELIAIFTGVGPNIRDYRRGATLTFDKGIGAKYIELEITDRVKKQQPEFVIKEWE
;
A
#
# COMPACT_ATOMS: atom_id res chain seq x y z
N MET A 1 73.07 16.13 61.72
CA MET A 1 73.06 15.58 60.37
C MET A 1 71.76 14.75 60.05
N VAL A 2 71.06 14.30 61.07
CA VAL A 2 69.86 13.44 60.91
C VAL A 2 68.57 14.27 60.57
N THR A 3 68.43 15.49 61.09
CA THR A 3 67.27 16.37 60.90
C THR A 3 67.06 16.83 59.44
N ASN A 4 68.13 17.05 58.70
CA ASN A 4 68.05 17.48 57.30
C ASN A 4 67.58 16.37 56.33
N ARG A 5 67.85 15.11 56.65
CA ARG A 5 67.45 13.96 55.88
C ARG A 5 65.94 13.69 56.04
N LEU A 6 65.43 13.91 57.26
CA LEU A 6 64.01 13.79 57.55
C LEU A 6 63.17 14.89 56.84
N LEU A 7 63.68 16.13 56.81
CA LEU A 7 63.05 17.26 56.16
C LEU A 7 62.99 17.08 54.63
N ILE A 8 64.08 16.57 54.01
CA ILE A 8 64.14 16.29 52.59
C ILE A 8 63.16 15.14 52.20
N SER A 9 63.10 14.09 53.03
CA SER A 9 62.15 12.98 52.81
C SER A 9 60.71 13.42 52.93
N LEU A 10 60.34 14.34 53.79
CA LEU A 10 59.00 14.90 53.94
C LEU A 10 58.64 15.75 52.76
N ILE A 11 59.54 16.58 52.21
CA ILE A 11 59.33 17.42 51.06
C ILE A 11 59.20 16.56 49.83
N VAL A 12 59.97 15.52 49.63
CA VAL A 12 59.82 14.59 48.50
C VAL A 12 58.47 13.82 48.51
N SER A 13 58.05 13.40 49.71
CA SER A 13 56.76 12.74 49.88
C SER A 13 55.60 13.67 49.62
N LEU A 14 55.70 14.95 50.01
CA LEU A 14 54.68 15.95 49.73
C LEU A 14 54.57 16.31 48.22
N MET A 15 55.72 16.35 47.54
CA MET A 15 55.78 16.58 46.10
C MET A 15 55.16 15.43 45.27
N LEU A 16 55.33 14.16 45.69
CA LEU A 16 54.76 12.99 45.08
C LEU A 16 53.21 12.94 45.25
N ALA A 17 52.69 13.44 46.39
CA ALA A 17 51.24 13.49 46.60
C ALA A 17 50.53 14.56 45.74
N PHE A 18 51.24 15.62 45.36
CA PHE A 18 50.63 16.72 44.54
C PHE A 18 50.54 16.36 43.02
N SER A 19 51.35 15.41 42.55
CA SER A 19 51.31 14.97 41.13
C SER A 19 50.18 13.99 40.82
N ALA A 20 49.57 13.34 41.82
CA ALA A 20 48.53 12.34 41.59
C ALA A 20 47.13 12.96 41.38
N THR A 21 46.93 14.22 41.80
CA THR A 21 45.60 14.87 41.66
C THR A 21 45.35 15.46 40.29
N THR A 22 46.37 15.78 39.49
CA THR A 22 46.23 16.35 38.15
C THR A 22 45.79 15.32 37.08
N ILE A 23 46.14 14.05 37.23
CA ILE A 23 45.80 13.01 36.23
C ILE A 23 44.34 12.58 36.35
N ALA A 24 43.74 12.63 37.56
CA ALA A 24 42.33 12.26 37.76
C ALA A 24 41.32 13.29 37.19
N GLN A 25 41.72 14.53 37.05
CA GLN A 25 40.87 15.60 36.56
C GLN A 25 40.83 15.66 35.04
N GLU A 26 41.88 15.24 34.35
CA GLU A 26 41.99 15.19 32.91
C GLU A 26 41.19 14.02 32.30
N THR A 27 41.14 12.86 32.99
CA THR A 27 40.33 11.71 32.61
C THR A 27 38.83 11.99 32.79
N ALA A 28 38.39 12.65 33.86
CA ALA A 28 37.00 12.98 34.08
C ALA A 28 36.48 14.05 33.09
N ALA A 29 37.32 14.97 32.66
CA ALA A 29 36.98 15.95 31.60
C ALA A 29 36.88 15.29 30.22
N ALA A 30 37.76 14.34 29.90
CA ALA A 30 37.74 13.60 28.64
C ALA A 30 36.52 12.69 28.54
N ASP A 31 36.11 12.03 29.59
CA ASP A 31 34.92 11.18 29.66
C ASP A 31 33.62 12.02 29.55
N ALA A 32 33.58 13.20 30.15
CA ALA A 32 32.44 14.13 30.03
C ALA A 32 32.28 14.69 28.60
N GLU A 33 33.44 14.99 27.96
CA GLU A 33 33.44 15.41 26.54
C GLU A 33 33.03 14.28 25.61
N ALA A 34 33.50 13.06 25.83
CA ALA A 34 33.13 11.89 25.07
C ALA A 34 31.61 11.61 25.18
N ALA A 35 31.07 11.62 26.41
CA ALA A 35 29.65 11.46 26.65
C ALA A 35 28.78 12.60 26.02
N SER A 36 29.32 13.82 26.00
CA SER A 36 28.64 14.95 25.31
C SER A 36 28.64 14.77 23.80
N ARG A 37 29.76 14.32 23.22
CA ARG A 37 29.87 14.07 21.77
C ARG A 37 28.94 12.94 21.34
N GLU A 38 28.81 11.89 22.14
CA GLU A 38 27.90 10.78 21.88
C GLU A 38 26.42 11.22 21.91
N LYS A 39 26.07 12.07 22.90
CA LYS A 39 24.73 12.69 22.96
C LYS A 39 24.45 13.61 21.76
N PHE A 40 25.43 14.40 21.34
CA PHE A 40 25.24 15.24 20.14
C PHE A 40 25.10 14.40 18.88
N ARG A 41 25.81 13.29 18.78
CA ARG A 41 25.71 12.38 17.65
C ARG A 41 24.33 11.70 17.60
N SER A 42 23.85 11.18 18.75
CA SER A 42 22.52 10.59 18.81
C SER A 42 21.43 11.61 18.50
N LEU A 43 21.56 12.85 18.97
CA LEU A 43 20.64 13.93 18.66
C LEU A 43 20.66 14.30 17.18
N ASP A 44 21.83 14.30 16.54
CA ASP A 44 21.94 14.55 15.10
C ASP A 44 21.29 13.42 14.29
N GLU A 45 21.47 12.16 14.70
CA GLU A 45 20.79 11.00 14.12
C GLU A 45 19.27 11.12 14.27
N ASP A 46 18.75 11.45 15.45
CA ASP A 46 17.34 11.66 15.72
C ASP A 46 16.74 12.81 14.87
N VAL A 47 17.50 13.90 14.70
CA VAL A 47 17.10 15.03 13.85
C VAL A 47 17.05 14.65 12.37
N GLN A 48 18.01 13.84 11.91
CA GLN A 48 18.00 13.36 10.52
C GLN A 48 16.82 12.40 10.26
N ASP A 49 16.54 11.51 11.21
CA ASP A 49 15.41 10.60 11.11
C ASP A 49 14.08 11.37 11.14
N LEU A 50 13.92 12.32 12.06
CA LEU A 50 12.73 13.19 12.10
C LEU A 50 12.56 13.99 10.81
N LYS A 51 13.66 14.50 10.23
CA LYS A 51 13.62 15.20 8.95
C LYS A 51 13.12 14.31 7.83
N LYS A 52 13.57 13.06 7.81
CA LYS A 52 13.12 12.06 6.83
C LYS A 52 11.64 11.75 7.00
N GLU A 53 11.18 11.52 8.24
CA GLU A 53 9.77 11.28 8.52
C GLU A 53 8.88 12.46 8.09
N VAL A 54 9.33 13.71 8.34
CA VAL A 54 8.61 14.91 7.89
C VAL A 54 8.53 15.01 6.38
N LEU A 55 9.60 14.63 5.66
CA LEU A 55 9.59 14.62 4.20
C LEU A 55 8.66 13.53 3.65
N ASP A 56 8.67 12.34 4.24
CA ASP A 56 7.79 11.25 3.88
C ASP A 56 6.32 11.61 4.16
N LEU A 57 6.03 12.21 5.32
CA LEU A 57 4.69 12.71 5.66
C LEU A 57 4.21 13.80 4.69
N ASN A 58 5.07 14.73 4.33
CA ASN A 58 4.73 15.77 3.35
C ASN A 58 4.40 15.18 1.97
N ARG A 59 5.14 14.15 1.57
CA ARG A 59 4.86 13.43 0.34
C ARG A 59 3.50 12.72 0.39
N ASP A 60 3.22 12.05 1.49
CA ASP A 60 1.94 11.35 1.68
C ASP A 60 0.76 12.32 1.72
N LEU A 61 0.93 13.47 2.37
CA LEU A 61 -0.07 14.55 2.36
C LEU A 61 -0.31 15.11 0.96
N PHE A 62 0.75 15.30 0.16
CA PHE A 62 0.62 15.78 -1.21
C PHE A 62 -0.13 14.76 -2.09
N LEU A 63 0.19 13.46 -1.95
CA LEU A 63 -0.52 12.40 -2.66
C LEU A 63 -2.00 12.35 -2.27
N LEU A 64 -2.30 12.50 -0.98
CA LEU A 64 -3.67 12.53 -0.48
C LEU A 64 -4.42 13.78 -0.98
N GLU A 65 -3.78 14.93 -1.03
CA GLU A 65 -4.35 16.15 -1.57
C GLU A 65 -4.66 16.01 -3.06
N GLU A 66 -3.75 15.44 -3.86
CA GLU A 66 -3.98 15.15 -5.27
C GLU A 66 -5.15 14.18 -5.48
N GLU A 67 -5.23 13.14 -4.66
CA GLU A 67 -6.32 12.15 -4.71
C GLU A 67 -7.67 12.77 -4.35
N LEU A 68 -7.71 13.73 -3.43
CA LEU A 68 -8.93 14.45 -3.05
C LEU A 68 -9.34 15.52 -4.07
N LEU A 69 -8.38 16.19 -4.70
CA LEU A 69 -8.66 17.24 -5.68
C LEU A 69 -9.11 16.67 -7.04
N PHE A 70 -8.62 15.49 -7.42
CA PHE A 70 -8.91 14.87 -8.70
C PHE A 70 -9.45 13.42 -8.57
N PRO A 71 -10.48 13.18 -7.76
CA PRO A 71 -11.00 11.83 -7.54
C PRO A 71 -11.49 11.16 -8.84
N ALA A 72 -11.93 11.96 -9.82
CA ALA A 72 -12.38 11.45 -11.12
C ALA A 72 -11.24 10.89 -11.97
N ASN A 73 -10.01 11.39 -11.81
CA ASN A 73 -8.88 10.98 -12.62
C ASN A 73 -8.29 9.62 -12.21
N SER A 74 -8.46 9.22 -10.94
CA SER A 74 -7.99 7.93 -10.43
C SER A 74 -9.05 6.84 -10.48
N GLN A 75 -10.30 7.18 -10.79
CA GLN A 75 -11.42 6.23 -10.75
C GLN A 75 -11.39 5.22 -11.89
N VAL A 76 -11.66 3.97 -11.53
CA VAL A 76 -12.03 2.91 -12.47
C VAL A 76 -13.37 2.35 -12.03
N ALA A 77 -14.35 2.32 -12.94
CA ALA A 77 -15.65 1.74 -12.68
C ALA A 77 -15.84 0.47 -13.51
N PHE A 78 -16.33 -0.57 -12.84
CA PHE A 78 -16.57 -1.87 -13.42
C PHE A 78 -18.06 -2.11 -13.57
N PHE A 79 -18.47 -2.41 -14.79
CA PHE A 79 -19.86 -2.63 -15.15
C PHE A 79 -20.06 -4.06 -15.64
N ILE A 80 -21.26 -4.58 -15.41
CA ILE A 80 -21.71 -5.86 -15.94
C ILE A 80 -22.96 -5.63 -16.77
N SER A 81 -22.95 -6.22 -17.95
CA SER A 81 -24.08 -6.32 -18.85
C SER A 81 -24.29 -7.76 -19.30
N LEU A 82 -25.52 -8.13 -19.60
CA LEU A 82 -25.86 -9.42 -20.15
C LEU A 82 -26.47 -9.23 -21.55
N ASP A 83 -25.82 -9.86 -22.54
CA ASP A 83 -26.40 -10.06 -23.88
C ASP A 83 -26.57 -11.58 -24.09
N VAL A 84 -27.37 -12.17 -23.22
CA VAL A 84 -27.69 -13.60 -23.27
C VAL A 84 -29.17 -13.77 -23.58
N GLY A 85 -29.47 -14.75 -24.42
CA GLY A 85 -30.84 -15.18 -24.63
C GLY A 85 -31.40 -15.91 -23.38
N GLU A 86 -32.34 -16.79 -23.58
CA GLU A 86 -33.05 -17.53 -22.52
C GLU A 86 -32.18 -18.65 -21.86
N TYR A 87 -30.89 -18.76 -22.22
CA TYR A 87 -30.09 -19.94 -21.92
C TYR A 87 -29.20 -19.82 -20.70
N PHE A 88 -29.04 -18.63 -20.12
CA PHE A 88 -28.15 -18.45 -18.95
C PHE A 88 -28.75 -17.49 -17.92
N ASN A 89 -28.86 -17.94 -16.69
CA ASN A 89 -29.27 -17.13 -15.55
C ASN A 89 -28.07 -16.86 -14.65
N LEU A 90 -27.76 -15.58 -14.42
CA LEU A 90 -26.62 -15.13 -13.62
C LEU A 90 -26.96 -15.17 -12.15
N ASP A 91 -26.15 -15.90 -11.35
CA ASP A 91 -26.30 -15.99 -9.90
C ASP A 91 -25.36 -15.04 -9.17
N SER A 92 -24.08 -15.04 -9.54
CA SER A 92 -23.11 -14.23 -8.83
C SER A 92 -21.91 -13.83 -9.70
N VAL A 93 -21.29 -12.73 -9.30
CA VAL A 93 -20.05 -12.22 -9.89
C VAL A 93 -19.05 -11.88 -8.79
N ASN A 94 -17.83 -12.37 -8.94
CA ASN A 94 -16.70 -12.05 -8.08
C ASN A 94 -15.61 -11.34 -8.91
N LEU A 95 -15.16 -10.18 -8.42
CA LEU A 95 -14.11 -9.40 -9.05
C LEU A 95 -12.87 -9.34 -8.15
N LYS A 96 -11.72 -9.53 -8.77
CA LYS A 96 -10.41 -9.33 -8.14
C LYS A 96 -9.58 -8.39 -8.98
N ILE A 97 -8.90 -7.47 -8.32
CA ILE A 97 -7.95 -6.55 -8.92
C ILE A 97 -6.60 -6.78 -8.24
N ASP A 98 -5.55 -7.01 -9.02
CA ASP A 98 -4.19 -7.27 -8.54
C ASP A 98 -4.15 -8.39 -7.49
N GLY A 99 -4.92 -9.44 -7.70
CA GLY A 99 -5.05 -10.58 -6.78
C GLY A 99 -5.91 -10.35 -5.54
N LYS A 100 -6.38 -9.11 -5.30
CA LYS A 100 -7.24 -8.76 -4.17
C LYS A 100 -8.71 -8.80 -4.58
N GLU A 101 -9.54 -9.48 -3.79
CA GLU A 101 -11.00 -9.47 -3.97
C GLU A 101 -11.55 -8.08 -3.63
N VAL A 102 -12.24 -7.46 -4.60
CA VAL A 102 -12.78 -6.10 -4.47
C VAL A 102 -14.31 -6.08 -4.47
N ALA A 103 -14.94 -7.05 -5.10
CA ALA A 103 -16.41 -7.17 -5.11
C ALA A 103 -16.82 -8.64 -5.21
N ASN A 104 -17.88 -8.96 -4.50
CA ASN A 104 -18.59 -10.23 -4.61
C ASN A 104 -20.08 -9.92 -4.52
N TYR A 105 -20.80 -10.09 -5.63
CA TYR A 105 -22.20 -9.70 -5.75
C TYR A 105 -23.05 -10.91 -6.11
N LEU A 106 -24.14 -11.09 -5.35
CA LEU A 106 -25.15 -12.11 -5.58
C LEU A 106 -26.38 -11.45 -6.19
N TYR A 107 -26.79 -11.93 -7.35
CA TYR A 107 -27.96 -11.41 -8.07
C TYR A 107 -29.25 -12.09 -7.63
N THR A 108 -30.25 -11.29 -7.43
CA THR A 108 -31.62 -11.80 -7.33
C THR A 108 -32.19 -12.05 -8.71
N GLU A 109 -33.23 -12.90 -8.83
CA GLU A 109 -33.91 -13.14 -10.11
C GLU A 109 -34.35 -11.85 -10.79
N ARG A 110 -34.87 -10.89 -10.01
CA ARG A 110 -35.32 -9.59 -10.54
C ARG A 110 -34.19 -8.76 -11.13
N GLU A 111 -33.01 -8.78 -10.51
CA GLU A 111 -31.83 -8.08 -10.99
C GLU A 111 -31.26 -8.75 -12.24
N ALA A 112 -31.18 -10.08 -12.24
CA ALA A 112 -30.75 -10.84 -13.40
C ALA A 112 -31.69 -10.59 -14.59
N ASP A 113 -33.00 -10.60 -14.38
CA ASP A 113 -33.99 -10.23 -15.40
C ASP A 113 -33.81 -8.79 -15.93
N ALA A 114 -33.45 -7.85 -15.08
CA ALA A 114 -33.20 -6.48 -15.49
C ALA A 114 -31.96 -6.38 -16.38
N LEU A 115 -30.91 -7.16 -16.07
CA LEU A 115 -29.72 -7.25 -16.91
C LEU A 115 -30.03 -7.85 -18.29
N VAL A 116 -30.80 -8.93 -18.35
CA VAL A 116 -31.24 -9.57 -19.61
C VAL A 116 -32.04 -8.60 -20.47
N ARG A 117 -32.78 -7.66 -19.89
CA ARG A 117 -33.51 -6.61 -20.62
C ARG A 117 -32.63 -5.45 -21.10
N GLY A 118 -31.29 -5.56 -20.98
CA GLY A 118 -30.35 -4.53 -21.38
C GLY A 118 -29.96 -3.59 -20.24
N GLY A 119 -30.24 -3.96 -18.99
CA GLY A 119 -29.73 -3.24 -17.82
C GLY A 119 -28.22 -3.38 -17.71
N VAL A 120 -27.58 -2.36 -17.14
CA VAL A 120 -26.15 -2.38 -16.83
C VAL A 120 -25.99 -2.12 -15.33
N HIS A 121 -25.26 -3.00 -14.66
CA HIS A 121 -25.00 -2.89 -13.23
C HIS A 121 -23.55 -2.48 -12.97
N ARG A 122 -23.35 -1.39 -12.22
CA ARG A 122 -22.04 -0.99 -11.72
C ARG A 122 -21.71 -1.78 -10.47
N VAL A 123 -20.87 -2.81 -10.61
CA VAL A 123 -20.53 -3.73 -9.54
C VAL A 123 -19.53 -3.14 -8.57
N HIS A 124 -18.57 -2.39 -9.10
CA HIS A 124 -17.50 -1.83 -8.28
C HIS A 124 -16.95 -0.53 -8.85
N MET A 125 -16.47 0.32 -7.97
CA MET A 125 -15.73 1.54 -8.32
C MET A 125 -14.57 1.67 -7.36
N ALA A 126 -13.35 1.78 -7.89
CA ALA A 126 -12.12 1.89 -7.13
C ALA A 126 -11.26 3.04 -7.64
N ASN A 127 -10.44 3.58 -6.75
CA ASN A 127 -9.35 4.45 -7.13
C ASN A 127 -8.11 3.59 -7.34
N LEU A 128 -7.61 3.53 -8.56
CA LEU A 128 -6.40 2.81 -8.93
C LEU A 128 -5.31 3.80 -9.33
N LYS A 129 -4.08 3.46 -8.99
CA LYS A 129 -2.91 4.24 -9.41
C LYS A 129 -2.73 4.13 -10.92
N THR A 130 -1.99 5.05 -11.51
CA THR A 130 -1.57 4.92 -12.91
C THR A 130 -0.62 3.75 -13.09
N GLY A 131 -0.80 2.96 -14.13
CA GLY A 131 0.00 1.79 -14.45
C GLY A 131 -0.82 0.59 -14.85
N GLU A 132 -0.16 -0.53 -14.99
CA GLU A 132 -0.74 -1.80 -15.41
C GLU A 132 -1.40 -2.52 -14.23
N HIS A 133 -2.65 -2.94 -14.41
CA HIS A 133 -3.45 -3.67 -13.44
C HIS A 133 -4.06 -4.93 -14.04
N GLU A 134 -4.20 -5.97 -13.22
CA GLU A 134 -4.85 -7.21 -13.60
C GLU A 134 -6.26 -7.29 -13.00
N LEU A 135 -7.27 -7.45 -13.85
CA LEU A 135 -8.65 -7.75 -13.47
C LEU A 135 -8.93 -9.22 -13.70
N ILE A 136 -9.41 -9.90 -12.67
CA ILE A 136 -9.95 -11.25 -12.76
C ILE A 136 -11.42 -11.19 -12.40
N ALA A 137 -12.28 -11.54 -13.35
CA ALA A 137 -13.72 -11.61 -13.14
C ALA A 137 -14.17 -13.08 -13.21
N ILE A 138 -14.91 -13.52 -12.23
CA ILE A 138 -15.48 -14.87 -12.16
C ILE A 138 -16.99 -14.71 -12.03
N PHE A 139 -17.76 -15.32 -12.92
CA PHE A 139 -19.20 -15.42 -12.77
C PHE A 139 -19.67 -16.84 -12.58
N THR A 140 -20.75 -17.00 -11.84
CA THR A 140 -21.47 -18.26 -11.69
C THR A 140 -22.93 -18.05 -12.07
N GLY A 141 -23.54 -19.09 -12.57
CA GLY A 141 -24.92 -19.04 -12.97
C GLY A 141 -25.43 -20.41 -13.46
N VAL A 142 -26.68 -20.48 -13.77
CA VAL A 142 -27.33 -21.70 -14.25
C VAL A 142 -27.56 -21.58 -15.76
N GLY A 143 -27.03 -22.55 -16.48
CA GLY A 143 -27.18 -22.63 -17.92
C GLY A 143 -28.22 -23.62 -18.39
N PRO A 144 -28.23 -23.95 -19.71
CA PRO A 144 -29.17 -24.91 -20.28
C PRO A 144 -29.12 -26.26 -19.55
N ASN A 145 -30.28 -26.87 -19.39
CA ASN A 145 -30.47 -28.14 -18.68
C ASN A 145 -30.12 -28.09 -17.17
N ILE A 146 -30.28 -26.93 -16.52
CA ILE A 146 -30.08 -26.76 -15.08
C ILE A 146 -28.62 -27.15 -14.69
N ARG A 147 -27.66 -26.80 -15.51
CA ARG A 147 -26.24 -27.02 -15.22
C ARG A 147 -25.60 -25.78 -14.64
N ASP A 148 -24.88 -25.95 -13.54
CA ASP A 148 -24.07 -24.87 -12.97
C ASP A 148 -22.88 -24.55 -13.88
N TYR A 149 -22.76 -23.29 -14.20
CA TYR A 149 -21.63 -22.74 -14.95
C TYR A 149 -20.82 -21.82 -14.03
N ARG A 150 -19.52 -22.05 -14.06
CA ARG A 150 -18.55 -21.13 -13.45
C ARG A 150 -17.50 -20.80 -14.49
N ARG A 151 -17.41 -19.55 -14.86
CA ARG A 151 -16.46 -19.05 -15.86
C ARG A 151 -15.71 -17.86 -15.31
N GLY A 152 -14.47 -17.69 -15.78
CA GLY A 152 -13.64 -16.54 -15.46
C GLY A 152 -13.03 -15.93 -16.71
N ALA A 153 -12.79 -14.64 -16.64
CA ALA A 153 -11.98 -13.90 -17.60
C ALA A 153 -10.93 -13.10 -16.87
N THR A 154 -9.77 -12.97 -17.49
CA THR A 154 -8.67 -12.13 -17.01
C THR A 154 -8.41 -11.06 -18.05
N LEU A 155 -8.26 -9.83 -17.60
CA LEU A 155 -7.87 -8.69 -18.42
C LEU A 155 -6.71 -7.99 -17.73
N THR A 156 -5.65 -7.74 -18.47
CA THR A 156 -4.63 -6.78 -18.09
C THR A 156 -4.93 -5.46 -18.79
N PHE A 157 -5.07 -4.38 -18.03
CA PHE A 157 -5.39 -3.06 -18.57
C PHE A 157 -4.43 -2.00 -18.01
N ASP A 158 -4.15 -1.00 -18.82
CA ASP A 158 -3.36 0.15 -18.39
C ASP A 158 -4.28 1.28 -17.91
N LYS A 159 -4.02 1.76 -16.68
CA LYS A 159 -4.70 2.91 -16.10
C LYS A 159 -3.89 4.17 -16.36
N GLY A 160 -4.36 4.96 -17.30
CA GLY A 160 -3.82 6.28 -17.61
C GLY A 160 -4.29 7.36 -16.63
N ILE A 161 -4.03 8.61 -17.00
CA ILE A 161 -4.58 9.81 -16.34
C ILE A 161 -6.01 9.99 -16.86
N GLY A 162 -7.00 9.89 -15.98
CA GLY A 162 -8.41 10.01 -16.34
C GLY A 162 -9.26 8.86 -15.80
N ALA A 163 -10.57 9.02 -15.78
CA ALA A 163 -11.49 7.95 -15.41
C ALA A 163 -11.45 6.84 -16.47
N LYS A 164 -11.47 5.59 -16.03
CA LYS A 164 -11.55 4.44 -16.92
C LYS A 164 -12.78 3.60 -16.60
N TYR A 165 -13.47 3.13 -17.63
CA TYR A 165 -14.66 2.31 -17.52
C TYR A 165 -14.42 0.96 -18.18
N ILE A 166 -14.70 -0.11 -17.43
CA ILE A 166 -14.52 -1.48 -17.92
C ILE A 166 -15.87 -2.18 -17.84
N GLU A 167 -16.36 -2.61 -18.98
CA GLU A 167 -17.59 -3.38 -19.07
C GLU A 167 -17.28 -4.86 -19.29
N LEU A 168 -17.84 -5.69 -18.44
CA LEU A 168 -17.84 -7.14 -18.53
C LEU A 168 -19.17 -7.59 -19.10
N GLU A 169 -19.20 -7.79 -20.39
CA GLU A 169 -20.39 -8.26 -21.10
C GLU A 169 -20.40 -9.80 -21.08
N ILE A 170 -21.45 -10.37 -20.55
CA ILE A 170 -21.71 -11.81 -20.64
C ILE A 170 -22.56 -12.04 -21.86
N THR A 171 -22.02 -12.66 -22.89
CA THR A 171 -22.71 -12.92 -24.13
C THR A 171 -22.85 -14.42 -24.40
N ASP A 172 -23.94 -14.79 -25.03
CA ASP A 172 -24.21 -16.18 -25.40
C ASP A 172 -23.94 -16.37 -26.89
N ARG A 173 -22.85 -17.04 -27.20
CA ARG A 173 -22.58 -17.40 -28.60
C ARG A 173 -23.51 -18.54 -29.03
N VAL A 174 -24.51 -18.18 -29.82
CA VAL A 174 -25.53 -19.07 -30.40
C VAL A 174 -24.96 -20.38 -30.99
N LYS A 175 -23.70 -20.36 -31.48
CA LYS A 175 -23.05 -21.54 -32.03
C LYS A 175 -22.53 -22.54 -30.99
N LYS A 176 -22.22 -22.09 -29.77
CA LYS A 176 -21.60 -22.92 -28.73
C LYS A 176 -22.52 -23.22 -27.56
N GLN A 177 -23.65 -22.52 -27.45
CA GLN A 177 -24.60 -22.58 -26.31
C GLN A 177 -23.88 -22.48 -24.94
N GLN A 178 -22.84 -21.65 -24.88
CA GLN A 178 -22.05 -21.45 -23.68
C GLN A 178 -21.81 -19.95 -23.48
N PRO A 179 -22.06 -19.44 -22.27
CA PRO A 179 -21.77 -18.05 -21.96
C PRO A 179 -20.26 -17.78 -22.00
N GLU A 180 -19.88 -16.66 -22.57
CA GLU A 180 -18.51 -16.19 -22.69
C GLU A 180 -18.44 -14.72 -22.22
N PHE A 181 -17.33 -14.32 -21.60
CA PHE A 181 -17.08 -12.91 -21.32
C PHE A 181 -16.49 -12.20 -22.53
N VAL A 182 -17.05 -11.04 -22.82
CA VAL A 182 -16.45 -10.03 -23.69
C VAL A 182 -16.13 -8.82 -22.83
N ILE A 183 -14.89 -8.38 -22.83
CA ILE A 183 -14.46 -7.23 -22.05
C ILE A 183 -14.32 -6.04 -22.99
N LYS A 184 -14.99 -4.93 -22.65
CA LYS A 184 -14.93 -3.66 -23.37
C LYS A 184 -14.33 -2.60 -22.46
N GLU A 185 -13.35 -1.88 -22.97
CA GLU A 185 -12.72 -0.76 -22.28
C GLU A 185 -13.23 0.56 -22.89
N TRP A 186 -13.56 1.52 -22.02
CA TRP A 186 -14.00 2.86 -22.40
C TRP A 186 -13.12 3.88 -21.66
N GLU A 187 -12.68 4.88 -22.36
CA GLU A 187 -11.93 6.05 -21.83
C GLU A 187 -12.77 7.31 -21.94
#